data_2d4b25473b9d858e1155d9fed53ae4c7
#
_entry.id   2d4b25473b9d858e1155d9fed53ae4c7
#
_cell.length_a   1.000
_cell.length_b   1.000
_cell.length_c   1.000
_cell.angle_alpha   90.00
_cell.angle_beta   90.00
_cell.angle_gamma   90.00
#
_symmetry.space_group_name_H-M   'P 1'
#
loop_
_entity.id
_entity.type
_entity.pdbx_description
1 polymer ?
#
loop_
_entity_poly.entity_id
_entity_poly.type
_entity_poly.pdbx_seq_one_letter_code
_entity_poly.pdbx_strand_id
1 'polypeptide(L)'
;MPGKVTLVGAGPGDPGLLTRKGLEALERADVVVYDRLVSPAILALMPEGAVKINVGKEASRHPVPQEQINRILLEQAQQGHNVVRLKGGDPFLFGRGGEELELLAEHRIPFEEVPGITSAIAAPAYGGIPVTHRDCCSSLHIVTGHQRAGKELAIDFEALVRTGGTLVFLMGVSALPTICAGLLDAGMAPDTPAAVVERGTTPAQRRVSATLAELPRAAEAAAVQSPAVIVVGDVCALADQFDWFDHLPLKGKRVVVTRPRERAGTLSARLRALGADVWEYPASPPCPSPPAPLRTGRWSGCPAMSGWPSPAPPEWTRCGPAWTGRAWTPAPWAA
;
A
#
# COMPACT_ATOMS: atom_id res chain seq x y z
N MET A 1 0.58 24.70 22.46
CA MET A 1 -0.78 24.37 21.97
C MET A 1 -0.79 22.90 21.63
N PRO A 2 -1.89 22.18 21.79
CA PRO A 2 -1.94 20.79 21.32
C PRO A 2 -1.70 20.75 19.81
N GLY A 3 -1.11 19.66 19.36
CA GLY A 3 -0.94 19.38 17.93
C GLY A 3 -2.28 19.05 17.25
N LYS A 4 -2.21 18.58 16.01
CA LYS A 4 -3.38 18.19 15.21
C LYS A 4 -3.26 16.73 14.80
N VAL A 5 -4.38 16.01 14.76
CA VAL A 5 -4.44 14.66 14.17
C VAL A 5 -5.14 14.74 12.82
N THR A 6 -4.53 14.20 11.77
CA THR A 6 -5.16 14.06 10.46
C THR A 6 -5.28 12.57 10.13
N LEU A 7 -6.52 12.07 10.03
CA LEU A 7 -6.78 10.75 9.47
C LEU A 7 -6.64 10.84 7.96
N VAL A 8 -5.81 10.00 7.35
CA VAL A 8 -5.55 10.02 5.92
C VAL A 8 -5.81 8.64 5.33
N GLY A 9 -6.70 8.58 4.35
CA GLY A 9 -6.89 7.40 3.54
C GLY A 9 -5.72 7.20 2.58
N ALA A 10 -4.97 6.11 2.78
CA ALA A 10 -3.84 5.76 1.93
C ALA A 10 -4.26 5.19 0.57
N GLY A 11 -5.55 4.94 0.36
CA GLY A 11 -6.01 4.24 -0.82
C GLY A 11 -5.71 2.73 -0.79
N PRO A 12 -5.95 2.02 -1.91
CA PRO A 12 -5.95 0.56 -1.96
C PRO A 12 -4.55 -0.06 -2.16
N GLY A 13 -3.53 0.73 -2.47
CA GLY A 13 -2.17 0.22 -2.66
C GLY A 13 -1.32 0.97 -3.68
N ASP A 14 -1.89 1.40 -4.80
CA ASP A 14 -1.21 2.24 -5.78
C ASP A 14 -0.96 3.65 -5.20
N PRO A 15 0.29 4.12 -5.12
CA PRO A 15 0.58 5.48 -4.64
C PRO A 15 -0.04 6.58 -5.51
N GLY A 16 -0.35 6.30 -6.77
CA GLY A 16 -1.08 7.21 -7.65
C GLY A 16 -2.53 7.47 -7.24
N LEU A 17 -3.07 6.61 -6.35
CA LEU A 17 -4.42 6.75 -5.78
C LEU A 17 -4.42 7.41 -4.40
N LEU A 18 -3.27 7.82 -3.87
CA LEU A 18 -3.23 8.69 -2.71
C LEU A 18 -3.74 10.08 -3.12
N THR A 19 -4.70 10.61 -2.37
CA THR A 19 -5.21 11.94 -2.68
C THR A 19 -4.12 13.00 -2.50
N ARG A 20 -4.16 14.05 -3.32
CA ARG A 20 -3.21 15.17 -3.20
C ARG A 20 -3.19 15.76 -1.78
N LYS A 21 -4.38 15.94 -1.18
CA LYS A 21 -4.50 16.43 0.19
C LYS A 21 -3.88 15.46 1.20
N GLY A 22 -4.04 14.15 0.98
CA GLY A 22 -3.42 13.12 1.81
C GLY A 22 -1.89 13.14 1.73
N LEU A 23 -1.33 13.33 0.54
CA LEU A 23 0.10 13.49 0.35
C LEU A 23 0.63 14.75 1.05
N GLU A 24 -0.04 15.88 0.87
CA GLU A 24 0.34 17.15 1.52
C GLU A 24 0.29 17.07 3.06
N ALA A 25 -0.69 16.34 3.61
CA ALA A 25 -0.76 16.07 5.05
C ALA A 25 0.39 15.18 5.52
N LEU A 26 0.72 14.14 4.74
CA LEU A 26 1.79 13.19 5.06
C LEU A 26 3.16 13.89 5.05
N GLU A 27 3.43 14.76 4.07
CA GLU A 27 4.68 15.52 3.94
C GLU A 27 4.94 16.46 5.12
N ARG A 28 3.90 16.90 5.82
CA ARG A 28 3.97 17.83 6.98
C ARG A 28 3.90 17.11 8.32
N ALA A 29 3.88 15.78 8.33
CA ALA A 29 3.72 15.01 9.55
C ALA A 29 5.00 14.97 10.38
N ASP A 30 4.87 15.22 11.69
CA ASP A 30 5.92 14.96 12.68
C ASP A 30 5.89 13.49 13.13
N VAL A 31 4.68 12.91 13.19
CA VAL A 31 4.43 11.53 13.58
C VAL A 31 3.47 10.87 12.59
N VAL A 32 3.80 9.69 12.10
CA VAL A 32 2.93 8.87 11.24
C VAL A 32 2.60 7.56 11.94
N VAL A 33 1.33 7.37 12.26
CA VAL A 33 0.79 6.11 12.82
C VAL A 33 0.10 5.34 11.70
N TYR A 34 0.57 4.15 11.35
CA TYR A 34 0.10 3.41 10.20
C TYR A 34 -0.15 1.93 10.47
N ASP A 35 -0.99 1.30 9.65
CA ASP A 35 -1.31 -0.13 9.72
C ASP A 35 -0.68 -0.94 8.56
N ARG A 36 -0.84 -2.27 8.62
CA ARG A 36 -0.26 -3.20 7.66
C ARG A 36 -0.83 -3.10 6.24
N LEU A 37 -2.02 -2.52 6.06
CA LEU A 37 -2.66 -2.42 4.75
C LEU A 37 -2.08 -1.30 3.89
N VAL A 38 -1.32 -0.40 4.49
CA VAL A 38 -0.62 0.66 3.74
C VAL A 38 0.53 0.03 2.94
N SER A 39 0.53 0.27 1.63
CA SER A 39 1.55 -0.33 0.76
C SER A 39 2.95 0.23 1.02
N PRO A 40 4.02 -0.58 0.80
CA PRO A 40 5.39 -0.12 0.93
C PRO A 40 5.72 1.11 0.09
N ALA A 41 5.09 1.24 -1.09
CA ALA A 41 5.28 2.39 -1.96
C ALA A 41 4.74 3.69 -1.36
N ILE A 42 3.64 3.62 -0.59
CA ILE A 42 3.09 4.76 0.15
C ILE A 42 3.91 5.02 1.42
N LEU A 43 4.36 3.98 2.13
CA LEU A 43 5.24 4.14 3.28
C LEU A 43 6.56 4.85 2.92
N ALA A 44 7.05 4.66 1.69
CA ALA A 44 8.24 5.35 1.20
C ALA A 44 8.05 6.87 0.98
N LEU A 45 6.81 7.36 0.96
CA LEU A 45 6.48 8.80 0.87
C LEU A 45 6.54 9.50 2.24
N MET A 46 6.65 8.76 3.34
CA MET A 46 6.76 9.35 4.68
C MET A 46 8.04 10.19 4.79
N PRO A 47 7.98 11.36 5.47
CA PRO A 47 9.17 12.15 5.73
C PRO A 47 10.24 11.36 6.47
N GLU A 48 11.51 11.59 6.16
CA GLU A 48 12.62 10.92 6.85
C GLU A 48 12.67 11.27 8.34
N GLY A 49 12.41 12.52 8.67
CA GLY A 49 12.42 13.02 10.04
C GLY A 49 11.18 12.68 10.86
N ALA A 50 10.12 12.13 10.26
CA ALA A 50 8.92 11.78 10.99
C ALA A 50 9.11 10.51 11.84
N VAL A 51 8.55 10.53 13.05
CA VAL A 51 8.44 9.33 13.89
C VAL A 51 7.43 8.38 13.27
N LYS A 52 7.81 7.13 13.01
CA LYS A 52 6.98 6.11 12.32
C LYS A 52 6.53 5.06 13.32
N ILE A 53 5.22 4.99 13.58
CA ILE A 53 4.61 4.07 14.55
C ILE A 53 3.76 3.05 13.79
N ASN A 54 4.22 1.80 13.73
CA ASN A 54 3.47 0.70 13.15
C ASN A 54 2.52 0.12 14.18
N VAL A 55 1.21 0.21 13.92
CA VAL A 55 0.16 -0.38 14.77
C VAL A 55 -0.51 -1.60 14.11
N GLY A 56 -0.01 -2.03 12.95
CA GLY A 56 -0.46 -3.22 12.25
C GLY A 56 -0.08 -4.52 12.98
N LYS A 57 -0.76 -5.62 12.65
CA LYS A 57 -0.42 -6.95 13.15
C LYS A 57 0.93 -7.38 12.57
N GLU A 58 1.91 -7.63 13.41
CA GLU A 58 3.12 -8.38 13.03
C GLU A 58 2.93 -9.87 13.37
N ALA A 59 3.52 -10.76 12.57
CA ALA A 59 3.35 -12.21 12.72
C ALA A 59 3.77 -12.76 14.10
N SER A 60 4.57 -11.99 14.85
CA SER A 60 5.12 -12.37 16.17
C SER A 60 4.55 -11.57 17.35
N ARG A 61 3.65 -10.60 17.11
CA ARG A 61 3.08 -9.73 18.17
C ARG A 61 1.56 -9.71 18.11
N HIS A 62 0.94 -9.67 19.29
CA HIS A 62 -0.51 -9.43 19.39
C HIS A 62 -0.87 -8.11 18.69
N PRO A 63 -2.03 -8.07 17.99
CA PRO A 63 -2.49 -6.83 17.38
C PRO A 63 -2.62 -5.74 18.46
N VAL A 64 -2.17 -4.53 18.12
CA VAL A 64 -2.39 -3.38 19.01
C VAL A 64 -3.90 -3.17 19.15
N PRO A 65 -4.46 -3.21 20.37
CA PRO A 65 -5.90 -2.96 20.58
C PRO A 65 -6.29 -1.55 20.09
N GLN A 66 -7.52 -1.39 19.62
CA GLN A 66 -7.99 -0.08 19.12
C GLN A 66 -7.86 1.01 20.17
N GLU A 67 -8.17 0.71 21.41
CA GLU A 67 -8.01 1.66 22.53
C GLU A 67 -6.57 2.16 22.68
N GLN A 68 -5.61 1.28 22.46
CA GLN A 68 -4.19 1.67 22.51
C GLN A 68 -3.80 2.55 21.33
N ILE A 69 -4.35 2.27 20.12
CA ILE A 69 -4.15 3.14 18.94
C ILE A 69 -4.70 4.52 19.23
N ASN A 70 -5.93 4.62 19.76
CA ASN A 70 -6.56 5.88 20.11
C ASN A 70 -5.72 6.67 21.13
N ARG A 71 -5.16 6.00 22.14
CA ARG A 71 -4.26 6.63 23.13
C ARG A 71 -2.97 7.14 22.48
N ILE A 72 -2.34 6.37 21.60
CA ILE A 72 -1.13 6.82 20.88
C ILE A 72 -1.41 8.11 20.12
N LEU A 73 -2.54 8.19 19.39
CA LEU A 73 -2.91 9.39 18.66
C LEU A 73 -3.09 10.60 19.60
N LEU A 74 -3.79 10.39 20.72
CA LEU A 74 -4.04 11.42 21.73
C LEU A 74 -2.73 11.91 22.36
N GLU A 75 -1.87 11.01 22.82
CA GLU A 75 -0.60 11.32 23.49
C GLU A 75 0.33 12.12 22.57
N GLN A 76 0.46 11.69 21.31
CA GLN A 76 1.30 12.39 20.34
C GLN A 76 0.77 13.80 20.04
N ALA A 77 -0.54 13.96 19.91
CA ALA A 77 -1.14 15.27 19.70
C ALA A 77 -1.01 16.19 20.94
N GLN A 78 -1.13 15.65 22.15
CA GLN A 78 -0.94 16.41 23.40
C GLN A 78 0.50 16.92 23.54
N GLN A 79 1.50 16.20 22.98
CA GLN A 79 2.89 16.65 22.91
C GLN A 79 3.12 17.79 21.89
N GLY A 80 2.10 18.16 21.13
CA GLY A 80 2.17 19.27 20.16
C GLY A 80 2.52 18.83 18.73
N HIS A 81 2.57 17.52 18.45
CA HIS A 81 2.93 17.02 17.13
C HIS A 81 1.78 17.10 16.11
N ASN A 82 2.13 17.32 14.83
CA ASN A 82 1.24 17.06 13.70
C ASN A 82 1.24 15.56 13.43
N VAL A 83 0.17 14.88 13.83
CA VAL A 83 0.05 13.43 13.72
C VAL A 83 -0.75 13.06 12.47
N VAL A 84 -0.22 12.21 11.62
CA VAL A 84 -0.96 11.57 10.55
C VAL A 84 -1.28 10.13 10.94
N ARG A 85 -2.56 9.79 10.98
CA ARG A 85 -3.05 8.42 11.05
C ARG A 85 -3.30 7.93 9.63
N LEU A 86 -2.37 7.15 9.08
CA LEU A 86 -2.43 6.63 7.72
C LEU A 86 -3.10 5.26 7.69
N LYS A 87 -4.24 5.16 7.00
CA LYS A 87 -5.12 3.98 6.98
C LYS A 87 -5.30 3.45 5.57
N GLY A 88 -5.21 2.12 5.37
CA GLY A 88 -5.51 1.52 4.07
C GLY A 88 -6.93 1.81 3.61
N GLY A 89 -7.13 2.09 2.32
CA GLY A 89 -8.40 2.49 1.75
C GLY A 89 -8.86 3.86 2.22
N ASP A 90 -10.07 3.93 2.75
CA ASP A 90 -10.73 5.12 3.31
C ASP A 90 -10.88 4.99 4.84
N PRO A 91 -10.62 6.04 5.64
CA PRO A 91 -10.67 5.97 7.10
C PRO A 91 -12.06 5.64 7.67
N PHE A 92 -13.12 6.08 7.01
CA PHE A 92 -14.49 5.94 7.49
C PHE A 92 -15.24 4.74 6.93
N LEU A 93 -14.77 4.18 5.80
CA LEU A 93 -15.40 2.98 5.24
C LEU A 93 -14.80 1.71 5.88
N PHE A 94 -15.47 1.18 6.91
CA PHE A 94 -15.04 0.02 7.70
C PHE A 94 -13.62 0.14 8.30
N GLY A 95 -13.09 1.37 8.34
CA GLY A 95 -11.76 1.69 8.83
C GLY A 95 -11.70 2.05 10.31
N ARG A 96 -12.84 2.12 11.03
CA ARG A 96 -12.95 2.51 12.44
C ARG A 96 -12.46 3.94 12.72
N GLY A 97 -12.37 4.80 11.70
CA GLY A 97 -11.91 6.18 11.86
C GLY A 97 -12.78 7.00 12.82
N GLY A 98 -14.09 6.75 12.86
CA GLY A 98 -15.00 7.38 13.83
C GLY A 98 -14.56 7.11 15.28
N GLU A 99 -14.28 5.85 15.61
CA GLU A 99 -13.83 5.45 16.96
C GLU A 99 -12.48 6.10 17.36
N GLU A 100 -11.61 6.36 16.37
CA GLU A 100 -10.33 7.07 16.60
C GLU A 100 -10.57 8.55 16.89
N LEU A 101 -11.59 9.18 16.25
CA LEU A 101 -11.92 10.59 16.46
C LEU A 101 -12.70 10.87 17.73
N GLU A 102 -13.49 9.92 18.23
CA GLU A 102 -14.29 10.08 19.46
C GLU A 102 -13.43 10.52 20.64
N LEU A 103 -12.33 9.79 20.90
CA LEU A 103 -11.40 10.10 22.00
C LEU A 103 -10.71 11.48 21.81
N LEU A 104 -10.37 11.84 20.57
CA LEU A 104 -9.77 13.14 20.26
C LEU A 104 -10.75 14.27 20.50
N ALA A 105 -12.01 14.10 20.12
CA ALA A 105 -13.09 15.08 20.36
C ALA A 105 -13.33 15.28 21.85
N GLU A 106 -13.41 14.22 22.66
CA GLU A 106 -13.54 14.28 24.13
C GLU A 106 -12.43 15.13 24.76
N HIS A 107 -11.21 15.01 24.25
CA HIS A 107 -10.04 15.75 24.75
C HIS A 107 -9.80 17.10 24.03
N ARG A 108 -10.72 17.53 23.15
CA ARG A 108 -10.62 18.77 22.38
C ARG A 108 -9.34 18.91 21.56
N ILE A 109 -8.82 17.82 21.07
CA ILE A 109 -7.70 17.79 20.13
C ILE A 109 -8.22 18.18 18.75
N PRO A 110 -7.61 19.13 18.03
CA PRO A 110 -7.95 19.45 16.65
C PRO A 110 -7.70 18.22 15.75
N PHE A 111 -8.69 17.91 14.92
CA PHE A 111 -8.54 16.82 13.96
C PHE A 111 -9.12 17.18 12.60
N GLU A 112 -8.72 16.41 11.61
CA GLU A 112 -9.22 16.46 10.24
C GLU A 112 -9.27 15.04 9.66
N GLU A 113 -10.22 14.80 8.78
CA GLU A 113 -10.29 13.58 7.99
C GLU A 113 -10.06 13.92 6.51
N VAL A 114 -9.18 13.14 5.86
CA VAL A 114 -8.88 13.21 4.43
C VAL A 114 -9.27 11.89 3.80
N PRO A 115 -10.39 11.86 3.03
CA PRO A 115 -10.87 10.64 2.41
C PRO A 115 -9.81 9.98 1.53
N GLY A 116 -9.84 8.66 1.46
CA GLY A 116 -9.04 7.86 0.57
C GLY A 116 -9.88 7.09 -0.45
N ILE A 117 -9.25 6.60 -1.50
CA ILE A 117 -9.93 5.74 -2.46
C ILE A 117 -10.13 4.36 -1.82
N THR A 118 -11.38 3.98 -1.62
CA THR A 118 -11.70 2.66 -1.05
C THR A 118 -11.36 1.53 -2.00
N SER A 119 -10.88 0.41 -1.48
CA SER A 119 -10.65 -0.82 -2.24
C SER A 119 -11.94 -1.39 -2.83
N ALA A 120 -13.11 -1.09 -2.25
CA ALA A 120 -14.40 -1.52 -2.77
C ALA A 120 -14.69 -1.03 -4.19
N ILE A 121 -14.10 0.10 -4.58
CA ILE A 121 -14.24 0.69 -5.91
C ILE A 121 -12.98 0.46 -6.74
N ALA A 122 -11.82 0.70 -6.16
CA ALA A 122 -10.58 0.70 -6.92
C ALA A 122 -10.08 -0.71 -7.28
N ALA A 123 -10.22 -1.70 -6.40
CA ALA A 123 -9.78 -3.06 -6.72
C ALA A 123 -10.60 -3.67 -7.87
N PRO A 124 -11.95 -3.58 -7.91
CA PRO A 124 -12.72 -3.98 -9.06
C PRO A 124 -12.31 -3.22 -10.34
N ALA A 125 -12.15 -1.90 -10.29
CA ALA A 125 -11.77 -1.08 -11.45
C ALA A 125 -10.43 -1.51 -12.06
N TYR A 126 -9.44 -1.85 -11.23
CA TYR A 126 -8.15 -2.40 -11.68
C TYR A 126 -8.28 -3.86 -12.14
N GLY A 127 -9.31 -4.58 -11.67
CA GLY A 127 -9.68 -5.91 -12.16
C GLY A 127 -10.56 -5.91 -13.41
N GLY A 128 -10.76 -4.74 -14.06
CA GLY A 128 -11.63 -4.62 -15.24
C GLY A 128 -13.13 -4.69 -14.93
N ILE A 129 -13.54 -4.54 -13.65
CA ILE A 129 -14.92 -4.63 -13.23
C ILE A 129 -15.45 -3.24 -12.86
N PRO A 130 -16.29 -2.60 -13.68
CA PRO A 130 -17.00 -1.40 -13.27
C PRO A 130 -18.06 -1.79 -12.22
N VAL A 131 -17.99 -1.21 -11.02
CA VAL A 131 -18.93 -1.57 -9.95
C VAL A 131 -20.37 -1.14 -10.23
N THR A 132 -20.58 -0.30 -11.25
CA THR A 132 -21.90 0.06 -11.79
C THR A 132 -21.84 0.13 -13.31
N HIS A 133 -22.87 -0.36 -13.97
CA HIS A 133 -23.04 -0.25 -15.42
C HIS A 133 -24.53 -0.11 -15.74
N ARG A 134 -24.88 0.77 -16.67
CA ARG A 134 -26.29 1.11 -16.99
C ARG A 134 -27.14 -0.13 -17.31
N ASP A 135 -26.56 -1.09 -18.03
CA ASP A 135 -27.27 -2.28 -18.48
C ASP A 135 -27.21 -3.44 -17.48
N CYS A 136 -26.42 -3.32 -16.39
CA CYS A 136 -26.23 -4.40 -15.42
C CYS A 136 -26.88 -4.11 -14.07
N CYS A 137 -26.84 -2.86 -13.58
CA CYS A 137 -27.34 -2.55 -12.24
C CYS A 137 -27.63 -1.07 -12.04
N SER A 138 -28.53 -0.76 -11.09
CA SER A 138 -28.87 0.59 -10.66
C SER A 138 -28.38 0.94 -9.25
N SER A 139 -27.79 -0.02 -8.55
CA SER A 139 -27.29 0.19 -7.19
C SER A 139 -26.00 -0.55 -6.92
N LEU A 140 -25.26 -0.09 -5.93
CA LEU A 140 -24.02 -0.69 -5.40
C LEU A 140 -24.14 -0.83 -3.89
N HIS A 141 -23.90 -2.04 -3.38
CA HIS A 141 -23.89 -2.33 -1.96
C HIS A 141 -22.50 -2.75 -1.52
N ILE A 142 -21.93 -2.01 -0.58
CA ILE A 142 -20.63 -2.33 0.02
C ILE A 142 -20.86 -2.89 1.41
N VAL A 143 -20.47 -4.15 1.61
CA VAL A 143 -20.76 -4.93 2.80
C VAL A 143 -19.46 -5.43 3.42
N THR A 144 -19.41 -5.47 4.76
CA THR A 144 -18.29 -6.14 5.42
C THR A 144 -18.58 -7.62 5.63
N GLY A 145 -17.70 -8.48 5.15
CA GLY A 145 -17.70 -9.91 5.43
C GLY A 145 -16.99 -10.27 6.74
N HIS A 146 -16.61 -9.26 7.54
CA HIS A 146 -15.94 -9.50 8.80
C HIS A 146 -16.90 -10.04 9.86
N GLN A 147 -16.63 -11.25 10.32
CA GLN A 147 -17.35 -11.89 11.41
C GLN A 147 -16.69 -11.53 12.75
N ARG A 148 -17.47 -10.97 13.68
CA ARG A 148 -16.99 -10.82 15.05
C ARG A 148 -16.85 -12.20 15.69
N ALA A 149 -15.78 -12.43 16.44
CA ALA A 149 -15.55 -13.70 17.12
C ALA A 149 -16.80 -14.13 17.94
N GLY A 150 -17.34 -15.32 17.66
CA GLY A 150 -18.50 -15.89 18.34
C GLY A 150 -19.87 -15.33 17.92
N LYS A 151 -19.98 -14.56 16.84
CA LYS A 151 -21.25 -14.10 16.27
C LYS A 151 -21.38 -14.58 14.83
N GLU A 152 -22.61 -14.92 14.42
CA GLU A 152 -22.92 -15.18 13.01
C GLU A 152 -22.75 -13.93 12.15
N LEU A 153 -22.59 -14.16 10.85
CA LEU A 153 -22.48 -13.07 9.87
C LEU A 153 -23.83 -12.34 9.80
N ALA A 154 -23.91 -11.15 10.35
CA ALA A 154 -25.15 -10.37 10.41
C ALA A 154 -25.40 -9.67 9.05
N ILE A 155 -25.64 -10.45 7.99
CA ILE A 155 -25.97 -9.96 6.65
C ILE A 155 -27.38 -10.42 6.30
N ASP A 156 -28.24 -9.48 5.89
CA ASP A 156 -29.55 -9.79 5.33
C ASP A 156 -29.38 -10.08 3.83
N PHE A 157 -29.11 -11.35 3.51
CA PHE A 157 -28.91 -11.79 2.14
C PHE A 157 -30.16 -11.64 1.27
N GLU A 158 -31.35 -11.87 1.83
CA GLU A 158 -32.61 -11.70 1.09
C GLU A 158 -32.81 -10.24 0.67
N ALA A 159 -32.55 -9.29 1.56
CA ALA A 159 -32.62 -7.87 1.21
C ALA A 159 -31.63 -7.51 0.11
N LEU A 160 -30.38 -8.00 0.19
CA LEU A 160 -29.36 -7.75 -0.82
C LEU A 160 -29.75 -8.32 -2.18
N VAL A 161 -30.26 -9.54 -2.25
CA VAL A 161 -30.71 -10.17 -3.50
C VAL A 161 -31.89 -9.39 -4.11
N ARG A 162 -32.85 -8.96 -3.30
CA ARG A 162 -34.01 -8.17 -3.80
C ARG A 162 -33.65 -6.83 -4.40
N THR A 163 -32.49 -6.25 -4.02
CA THR A 163 -32.08 -4.95 -4.60
C THR A 163 -31.61 -5.05 -6.05
N GLY A 164 -31.18 -6.23 -6.51
CA GLY A 164 -30.69 -6.44 -7.90
C GLY A 164 -29.45 -5.62 -8.24
N GLY A 165 -28.70 -5.14 -7.25
CA GLY A 165 -27.51 -4.32 -7.43
C GLY A 165 -26.22 -5.12 -7.44
N THR A 166 -25.10 -4.46 -7.74
CA THR A 166 -23.77 -5.03 -7.55
C THR A 166 -23.46 -5.13 -6.07
N LEU A 167 -22.97 -6.29 -5.64
CA LEU A 167 -22.56 -6.54 -4.25
C LEU A 167 -21.03 -6.59 -4.17
N VAL A 168 -20.45 -5.80 -3.26
CA VAL A 168 -19.03 -5.78 -2.99
C VAL A 168 -18.79 -6.10 -1.52
N PHE A 169 -18.08 -7.21 -1.25
CA PHE A 169 -17.75 -7.60 0.11
C PHE A 169 -16.29 -7.34 0.42
N LEU A 170 -16.06 -6.56 1.46
CA LEU A 170 -14.73 -6.31 2.04
C LEU A 170 -14.49 -7.25 3.23
N MET A 171 -13.22 -7.62 3.46
CA MET A 171 -12.82 -8.49 4.58
C MET A 171 -13.51 -9.86 4.60
N GLY A 172 -13.97 -10.34 3.42
CA GLY A 172 -14.83 -11.52 3.30
C GLY A 172 -14.13 -12.81 2.87
N VAL A 173 -12.80 -12.84 2.69
CA VAL A 173 -12.10 -14.02 2.13
C VAL A 173 -12.37 -15.30 2.94
N SER A 174 -12.26 -15.22 4.26
CA SER A 174 -12.54 -16.37 5.14
C SER A 174 -14.01 -16.75 5.19
N ALA A 175 -14.92 -15.82 4.89
CA ALA A 175 -16.35 -16.01 4.86
C ALA A 175 -16.90 -16.24 3.44
N LEU A 176 -16.03 -16.35 2.42
CA LEU A 176 -16.47 -16.48 1.02
C LEU A 176 -17.45 -17.65 0.80
N PRO A 177 -17.22 -18.86 1.32
CA PRO A 177 -18.19 -19.95 1.18
C PRO A 177 -19.55 -19.60 1.80
N THR A 178 -19.57 -19.00 3.00
CA THR A 178 -20.79 -18.60 3.69
C THR A 178 -21.53 -17.48 2.95
N ILE A 179 -20.81 -16.50 2.40
CA ILE A 179 -21.38 -15.41 1.60
C ILE A 179 -22.05 -15.97 0.35
N CYS A 180 -21.36 -16.84 -0.41
CA CYS A 180 -21.93 -17.45 -1.61
C CYS A 180 -23.14 -18.32 -1.29
N ALA A 181 -23.07 -19.17 -0.25
CA ALA A 181 -24.20 -19.99 0.19
C ALA A 181 -25.40 -19.12 0.60
N GLY A 182 -25.19 -18.07 1.42
CA GLY A 182 -26.26 -17.18 1.84
C GLY A 182 -26.95 -16.45 0.68
N LEU A 183 -26.20 -16.05 -0.35
CA LEU A 183 -26.77 -15.43 -1.56
C LEU A 183 -27.58 -16.45 -2.39
N LEU A 184 -27.09 -17.68 -2.54
CA LEU A 184 -27.81 -18.76 -3.23
C LEU A 184 -29.09 -19.15 -2.49
N ASP A 185 -29.02 -19.34 -1.17
CA ASP A 185 -30.16 -19.67 -0.32
C ASP A 185 -31.24 -18.57 -0.34
N ALA A 186 -30.80 -17.30 -0.49
CA ALA A 186 -31.68 -16.14 -0.67
C ALA A 186 -32.26 -16.01 -2.10
N GLY A 187 -31.95 -16.95 -3.01
CA GLY A 187 -32.51 -17.04 -4.34
C GLY A 187 -31.72 -16.32 -5.44
N MET A 188 -30.46 -15.95 -5.22
CA MET A 188 -29.60 -15.46 -6.31
C MET A 188 -29.25 -16.60 -7.26
N ALA A 189 -29.28 -16.34 -8.56
CA ALA A 189 -29.02 -17.35 -9.59
C ALA A 189 -27.58 -17.93 -9.46
N PRO A 190 -27.41 -19.27 -9.53
CA PRO A 190 -26.11 -19.92 -9.36
C PRO A 190 -25.07 -19.51 -10.41
N ASP A 191 -25.53 -19.12 -11.60
CA ASP A 191 -24.74 -18.67 -12.74
C ASP A 191 -24.41 -17.16 -12.71
N THR A 192 -24.88 -16.43 -11.67
CA THR A 192 -24.56 -15.01 -11.50
C THR A 192 -23.04 -14.82 -11.54
N PRO A 193 -22.52 -13.92 -12.41
CA PRO A 193 -21.09 -13.63 -12.49
C PRO A 193 -20.55 -13.10 -11.17
N ALA A 194 -19.37 -13.59 -10.79
CA ALA A 194 -18.72 -13.16 -9.57
C ALA A 194 -17.18 -13.18 -9.72
N ALA A 195 -16.51 -12.40 -8.92
CA ALA A 195 -15.04 -12.33 -8.94
C ALA A 195 -14.46 -12.04 -7.56
N VAL A 196 -13.22 -12.49 -7.35
CA VAL A 196 -12.37 -12.06 -6.25
C VAL A 196 -11.16 -11.33 -6.81
N VAL A 197 -10.90 -10.13 -6.35
CA VAL A 197 -9.72 -9.33 -6.72
C VAL A 197 -8.79 -9.28 -5.50
N GLU A 198 -7.73 -10.06 -5.54
CA GLU A 198 -6.69 -10.13 -4.51
C GLU A 198 -5.64 -9.05 -4.74
N ARG A 199 -5.21 -8.39 -3.66
CA ARG A 199 -4.17 -7.35 -3.68
C ARG A 199 -4.41 -6.28 -4.74
N GLY A 200 -5.66 -5.88 -4.91
CA GLY A 200 -6.10 -4.94 -5.94
C GLY A 200 -5.25 -3.68 -5.99
N THR A 201 -5.02 -3.15 -7.19
CA THR A 201 -4.21 -1.96 -7.51
C THR A 201 -2.70 -2.09 -7.28
N THR A 202 -2.23 -3.25 -6.84
CA THR A 202 -0.80 -3.52 -6.69
C THR A 202 -0.26 -4.35 -7.86
N PRO A 203 1.06 -4.34 -8.12
CA PRO A 203 1.66 -5.21 -9.12
C PRO A 203 1.41 -6.71 -8.90
N ALA A 204 1.09 -7.11 -7.67
CA ALA A 204 0.76 -8.47 -7.29
C ALA A 204 -0.75 -8.77 -7.37
N GLN A 205 -1.55 -7.88 -7.95
CA GLN A 205 -2.98 -8.10 -8.14
C GLN A 205 -3.23 -9.38 -8.93
N ARG A 206 -4.23 -10.15 -8.49
CA ARG A 206 -4.79 -11.29 -9.23
C ARG A 206 -6.31 -11.19 -9.19
N ARG A 207 -6.96 -11.56 -10.29
CA ARG A 207 -8.41 -11.71 -10.37
C ARG A 207 -8.75 -13.19 -10.56
N VAL A 208 -9.75 -13.67 -9.82
CA VAL A 208 -10.37 -14.98 -10.02
C VAL A 208 -11.84 -14.73 -10.32
N SER A 209 -12.27 -15.06 -11.55
CA SER A 209 -13.65 -14.92 -12.01
C SER A 209 -14.29 -16.30 -12.13
N ALA A 210 -15.55 -16.41 -11.69
CA ALA A 210 -16.34 -17.64 -11.78
C ALA A 210 -17.83 -17.27 -11.67
N THR A 211 -18.71 -18.27 -11.75
CA THR A 211 -20.10 -18.13 -11.31
C THR A 211 -20.18 -18.09 -9.78
N LEU A 212 -21.27 -17.55 -9.24
CA LEU A 212 -21.49 -17.49 -7.79
C LEU A 212 -21.34 -18.87 -7.14
N ALA A 213 -21.90 -19.90 -7.78
CA ALA A 213 -21.83 -21.27 -7.27
C ALA A 213 -20.42 -21.86 -7.25
N GLU A 214 -19.56 -21.47 -8.21
CA GLU A 214 -18.22 -22.01 -8.37
C GLU A 214 -17.14 -21.16 -7.70
N LEU A 215 -17.43 -19.91 -7.36
CA LEU A 215 -16.45 -18.97 -6.84
C LEU A 215 -15.68 -19.46 -5.60
N PRO A 216 -16.32 -20.11 -4.61
CA PRO A 216 -15.58 -20.63 -3.46
C PRO A 216 -14.51 -21.64 -3.85
N ARG A 217 -14.85 -22.58 -4.74
CA ARG A 217 -13.92 -23.61 -5.23
C ARG A 217 -12.81 -22.99 -6.09
N ALA A 218 -13.14 -22.05 -6.96
CA ALA A 218 -12.16 -21.35 -7.80
C ALA A 218 -11.17 -20.52 -6.97
N ALA A 219 -11.65 -19.84 -5.93
CA ALA A 219 -10.81 -19.06 -5.02
C ALA A 219 -9.88 -19.96 -4.18
N GLU A 220 -10.39 -21.11 -3.71
CA GLU A 220 -9.59 -22.12 -3.00
C GLU A 220 -8.49 -22.71 -3.90
N ALA A 221 -8.84 -23.14 -5.11
CA ALA A 221 -7.89 -23.66 -6.09
C ALA A 221 -6.80 -22.66 -6.47
N ALA A 222 -7.14 -21.36 -6.51
CA ALA A 222 -6.20 -20.27 -6.74
C ALA A 222 -5.43 -19.85 -5.47
N ALA A 223 -5.71 -20.46 -4.32
CA ALA A 223 -5.15 -20.12 -3.00
C ALA A 223 -5.24 -18.61 -2.72
N VAL A 224 -6.43 -18.02 -2.90
CA VAL A 224 -6.68 -16.60 -2.68
C VAL A 224 -6.46 -16.24 -1.22
N GLN A 225 -5.75 -15.14 -0.97
CA GLN A 225 -5.44 -14.65 0.36
C GLN A 225 -5.90 -13.20 0.56
N SER A 226 -6.06 -12.80 1.81
CA SER A 226 -6.27 -11.39 2.18
C SER A 226 -4.99 -10.57 1.97
N PRO A 227 -5.09 -9.31 1.54
CA PRO A 227 -6.33 -8.57 1.31
C PRO A 227 -6.97 -8.86 -0.06
N ALA A 228 -8.28 -9.06 -0.09
CA ALA A 228 -9.02 -9.22 -1.34
C ALA A 228 -10.45 -8.64 -1.21
N VAL A 229 -11.02 -8.32 -2.36
CA VAL A 229 -12.38 -7.80 -2.53
C VAL A 229 -13.19 -8.81 -3.33
N ILE A 230 -14.39 -9.16 -2.85
CA ILE A 230 -15.32 -10.03 -3.54
C ILE A 230 -16.36 -9.15 -4.23
N VAL A 231 -16.64 -9.41 -5.49
CA VAL A 231 -17.67 -8.71 -6.28
C VAL A 231 -18.64 -9.73 -6.84
N VAL A 232 -19.94 -9.47 -6.70
CA VAL A 232 -21.01 -10.33 -7.22
C VAL A 232 -22.00 -9.48 -8.00
N GLY A 233 -22.34 -9.90 -9.20
CA GLY A 233 -23.29 -9.24 -10.10
C GLY A 233 -22.85 -9.25 -11.55
N ASP A 234 -23.77 -8.89 -12.45
CA ASP A 234 -23.59 -8.94 -13.90
C ASP A 234 -22.40 -8.12 -14.43
N VAL A 235 -22.00 -7.08 -13.68
CA VAL A 235 -20.81 -6.28 -14.00
C VAL A 235 -19.52 -7.11 -14.06
N CYS A 236 -19.47 -8.24 -13.37
CA CYS A 236 -18.31 -9.13 -13.38
C CYS A 236 -18.09 -9.79 -14.75
N ALA A 237 -19.13 -9.93 -15.57
CA ALA A 237 -19.03 -10.44 -16.94
C ALA A 237 -18.23 -9.51 -17.87
N LEU A 238 -18.10 -8.23 -17.52
CA LEU A 238 -17.36 -7.23 -18.30
C LEU A 238 -15.85 -7.26 -18.03
N ALA A 239 -15.42 -8.05 -17.05
CA ALA A 239 -14.05 -8.03 -16.53
C ALA A 239 -12.97 -8.26 -17.59
N ASP A 240 -13.17 -9.22 -18.50
CA ASP A 240 -12.20 -9.54 -19.54
C ASP A 240 -12.16 -8.47 -20.65
N GLN A 241 -13.30 -7.83 -20.91
CA GLN A 241 -13.39 -6.75 -21.90
C GLN A 241 -12.65 -5.49 -21.45
N PHE A 242 -12.65 -5.22 -20.14
CA PHE A 242 -12.07 -3.99 -19.57
C PHE A 242 -10.77 -4.25 -18.80
N ASP A 243 -10.15 -5.40 -18.98
CA ASP A 243 -8.89 -5.76 -18.34
C ASP A 243 -7.73 -4.97 -18.95
N TRP A 244 -7.48 -3.81 -18.38
CA TRP A 244 -6.38 -2.92 -18.81
C TRP A 244 -5.12 -3.10 -17.98
N PHE A 245 -5.29 -3.42 -16.67
CA PHE A 245 -4.18 -3.41 -15.72
C PHE A 245 -3.31 -4.68 -15.84
N ASP A 246 -3.93 -5.84 -16.04
CA ASP A 246 -3.19 -7.10 -16.17
C ASP A 246 -2.48 -7.22 -17.53
N HIS A 247 -2.83 -6.36 -18.51
CA HIS A 247 -2.15 -6.24 -19.81
C HIS A 247 -0.98 -5.23 -19.82
N LEU A 248 -0.65 -4.61 -18.69
CA LEU A 248 0.50 -3.71 -18.63
C LEU A 248 1.81 -4.47 -18.85
N PRO A 249 2.76 -3.92 -19.64
CA PRO A 249 3.97 -4.63 -20.11
C PRO A 249 4.86 -5.22 -19.02
N LEU A 250 4.87 -4.60 -17.84
CA LEU A 250 5.70 -5.01 -16.71
C LEU A 250 4.88 -5.57 -15.53
N LYS A 251 3.60 -5.88 -15.75
CA LYS A 251 2.73 -6.48 -14.73
C LYS A 251 3.36 -7.75 -14.16
N GLY A 252 3.41 -7.85 -12.84
CA GLY A 252 4.01 -8.97 -12.13
C GLY A 252 5.54 -9.03 -12.18
N LYS A 253 6.21 -8.06 -12.82
CA LYS A 253 7.68 -7.98 -12.82
C LYS A 253 8.17 -7.14 -11.67
N ARG A 254 9.17 -7.66 -10.92
CA ARG A 254 9.87 -6.91 -9.89
C ARG A 254 11.12 -6.26 -10.48
N VAL A 255 11.25 -4.96 -10.28
CA VAL A 255 12.38 -4.16 -10.79
C VAL A 255 13.05 -3.45 -9.63
N VAL A 256 14.35 -3.66 -9.46
CA VAL A 256 15.16 -2.95 -8.47
C VAL A 256 15.82 -1.75 -9.12
N VAL A 257 15.56 -0.57 -8.59
CA VAL A 257 16.17 0.70 -9.04
C VAL A 257 17.27 1.09 -8.07
N THR A 258 18.53 1.04 -8.53
CA THR A 258 19.72 1.31 -7.72
C THR A 258 20.27 2.74 -7.89
N ARG A 259 19.52 3.63 -8.55
CA ARG A 259 19.94 5.03 -8.74
C ARG A 259 19.93 5.79 -7.42
N PRO A 260 20.78 6.83 -7.28
CA PRO A 260 20.69 7.78 -6.18
C PRO A 260 19.26 8.32 -6.05
N ARG A 261 18.81 8.54 -4.82
CA ARG A 261 17.40 8.88 -4.49
C ARG A 261 16.87 10.07 -5.30
N GLU A 262 17.70 11.10 -5.51
CA GLU A 262 17.33 12.31 -6.26
C GLU A 262 17.04 12.04 -7.76
N ARG A 263 17.53 10.92 -8.31
CA ARG A 263 17.38 10.53 -9.72
C ARG A 263 16.50 9.30 -9.92
N ALA A 264 16.06 8.66 -8.84
CA ALA A 264 15.25 7.43 -8.90
C ALA A 264 13.79 7.72 -9.26
N GLY A 265 13.20 8.78 -8.72
CA GLY A 265 11.76 9.04 -8.74
C GLY A 265 11.11 9.01 -10.12
N THR A 266 11.69 9.67 -11.13
CA THR A 266 11.11 9.69 -12.49
C THR A 266 11.15 8.31 -13.16
N LEU A 267 12.23 7.55 -12.99
CA LEU A 267 12.35 6.19 -13.54
C LEU A 267 11.38 5.26 -12.84
N SER A 268 11.34 5.29 -11.51
CA SER A 268 10.45 4.48 -10.70
C SER A 268 8.97 4.73 -11.04
N ALA A 269 8.59 6.00 -11.22
CA ALA A 269 7.22 6.36 -11.62
C ALA A 269 6.86 5.77 -13.00
N ARG A 270 7.76 5.86 -13.98
CA ARG A 270 7.55 5.27 -15.32
C ARG A 270 7.44 3.74 -15.26
N LEU A 271 8.27 3.07 -14.47
CA LEU A 271 8.21 1.62 -14.31
C LEU A 271 6.92 1.19 -13.62
N ARG A 272 6.47 1.91 -12.59
CA ARG A 272 5.17 1.66 -11.93
C ARG A 272 4.01 1.87 -12.90
N ALA A 273 4.05 2.91 -13.72
CA ALA A 273 3.02 3.16 -14.73
C ALA A 273 2.92 2.02 -15.78
N LEU A 274 3.98 1.25 -15.97
CA LEU A 274 4.01 0.05 -16.81
C LEU A 274 3.62 -1.23 -16.03
N GLY A 275 3.20 -1.12 -14.77
CA GLY A 275 2.75 -2.24 -13.93
C GLY A 275 3.84 -2.93 -13.11
N ALA A 276 5.09 -2.42 -13.09
CA ALA A 276 6.17 -3.05 -12.34
C ALA A 276 6.04 -2.89 -10.81
N ASP A 277 6.45 -3.93 -10.07
CA ASP A 277 6.77 -3.86 -8.65
C ASP A 277 8.17 -3.23 -8.48
N VAL A 278 8.19 -1.92 -8.18
CA VAL A 278 9.45 -1.16 -8.15
C VAL A 278 9.99 -1.04 -6.74
N TRP A 279 11.17 -1.59 -6.53
CA TRP A 279 11.94 -1.49 -5.29
C TRP A 279 13.08 -0.49 -5.47
N GLU A 280 13.06 0.58 -4.72
CA GLU A 280 14.14 1.56 -4.72
C GLU A 280 15.18 1.16 -3.68
N TYR A 281 16.37 0.85 -4.16
CA TYR A 281 17.54 0.56 -3.32
C TYR A 281 18.64 1.59 -3.69
N PRO A 282 18.60 2.79 -3.12
CA PRO A 282 19.53 3.86 -3.50
C PRO A 282 20.96 3.41 -3.23
N ALA A 283 21.77 3.40 -4.28
CA ALA A 283 23.21 3.26 -4.14
C ALA A 283 23.77 4.46 -3.35
N SER A 284 24.85 4.24 -2.60
CA SER A 284 25.56 5.32 -1.92
C SER A 284 25.81 6.49 -2.88
N PRO A 285 25.79 7.74 -2.40
CA PRO A 285 26.11 8.87 -3.23
C PRO A 285 27.48 8.63 -3.90
N PRO A 286 27.66 9.02 -5.17
CA PRO A 286 28.97 8.89 -5.82
C PRO A 286 29.99 9.57 -4.94
N CYS A 287 31.09 8.86 -4.67
CA CYS A 287 32.23 9.47 -4.01
C CYS A 287 32.55 10.79 -4.72
N PRO A 288 32.62 11.93 -4.02
CA PRO A 288 32.96 13.19 -4.70
C PRO A 288 34.23 12.95 -5.49
N SER A 289 34.21 13.25 -6.78
CA SER A 289 35.38 13.17 -7.63
C SER A 289 36.52 13.94 -6.94
N PRO A 290 37.71 13.37 -6.82
CA PRO A 290 38.80 14.12 -6.23
C PRO A 290 38.91 15.46 -7.00
N PRO A 291 39.17 16.57 -6.30
CA PRO A 291 39.28 17.87 -6.95
C PRO A 291 40.25 17.72 -8.13
N ALA A 292 39.82 18.22 -9.28
CA ALA A 292 40.71 18.20 -10.48
C ALA A 292 42.08 18.71 -10.07
N PRO A 293 43.16 18.01 -10.45
CA PRO A 293 44.48 18.47 -10.10
C PRO A 293 44.60 19.92 -10.57
N LEU A 294 44.93 20.82 -9.65
CA LEU A 294 45.18 22.21 -9.96
C LEU A 294 46.10 22.21 -11.18
N ARG A 295 45.65 22.75 -12.31
CA ARG A 295 46.50 22.99 -13.45
C ARG A 295 47.64 23.85 -12.93
N THR A 296 48.77 23.22 -12.68
CA THR A 296 50.00 23.94 -12.39
C THR A 296 50.32 24.75 -13.66
N GLY A 297 49.88 26.01 -13.66
CA GLY A 297 50.37 26.97 -14.62
C GLY A 297 51.88 26.96 -14.52
N ARG A 298 52.54 26.79 -15.65
CA ARG A 298 54.02 26.89 -15.77
C ARG A 298 54.46 28.24 -15.22
N TRP A 299 54.89 28.24 -13.95
CA TRP A 299 55.62 29.38 -13.42
C TRP A 299 57.06 29.29 -13.96
N SER A 300 57.29 29.99 -15.03
CA SER A 300 58.64 30.25 -15.50
C SER A 300 59.22 31.31 -14.57
N GLY A 301 60.03 30.91 -13.61
CA GLY A 301 60.75 31.83 -12.78
C GLY A 301 60.85 31.51 -11.31
N CYS A 302 61.32 30.30 -10.93
CA CYS A 302 61.87 30.07 -9.59
C CYS A 302 63.16 29.29 -9.68
N PRO A 303 64.28 29.78 -9.08
CA PRO A 303 65.54 29.07 -9.06
C PRO A 303 65.42 27.77 -8.25
N ALA A 304 66.12 26.73 -8.71
CA ALA A 304 66.18 25.43 -8.10
C ALA A 304 66.66 25.52 -6.64
N MET A 305 65.74 25.25 -5.68
CA MET A 305 66.09 24.93 -4.30
C MET A 305 66.22 23.40 -4.19
N SER A 306 67.47 22.97 -4.16
CA SER A 306 67.86 21.61 -3.81
C SER A 306 67.59 21.38 -2.32
N GLY A 307 66.71 20.42 -1.98
CA GLY A 307 66.60 19.95 -0.62
C GLY A 307 65.21 19.71 -0.03
N TRP A 308 64.21 19.36 -0.86
CA TRP A 308 62.93 18.87 -0.29
C TRP A 308 62.80 17.35 -0.51
N PRO A 309 62.50 16.58 0.56
CA PRO A 309 62.24 15.16 0.39
C PRO A 309 60.99 14.96 -0.45
N SER A 310 61.06 14.05 -1.40
CA SER A 310 59.96 13.59 -2.21
C SER A 310 58.79 13.15 -1.31
N PRO A 311 57.58 13.68 -1.50
CA PRO A 311 56.45 13.13 -0.77
C PRO A 311 56.23 11.69 -1.26
N ALA A 312 56.30 10.75 -0.32
CA ALA A 312 55.89 9.36 -0.58
C ALA A 312 54.49 9.33 -1.19
N PRO A 313 54.23 8.45 -2.17
CA PRO A 313 52.90 8.33 -2.74
C PRO A 313 51.93 7.93 -1.62
N PRO A 314 50.71 8.52 -1.56
CA PRO A 314 49.73 8.11 -0.60
C PRO A 314 49.45 6.62 -0.79
N GLU A 315 49.50 5.86 0.30
CA GLU A 315 49.18 4.44 0.34
C GLU A 315 47.72 4.20 -0.12
N TRP A 316 47.56 3.93 -1.40
CA TRP A 316 46.33 3.43 -2.00
C TRP A 316 46.15 1.92 -1.77
N THR A 317 46.47 1.46 -0.59
CA THR A 317 46.31 0.08 -0.22
C THR A 317 45.56 0.02 1.08
N ARG A 318 44.20 0.07 0.98
CA ARG A 318 43.27 -0.61 1.87
C ARG A 318 41.81 -0.19 1.60
N CYS A 319 41.35 -0.28 0.37
CA CYS A 319 40.00 -0.81 0.12
C CYS A 319 40.25 -2.22 -0.42
N GLY A 320 40.54 -3.14 0.52
CA GLY A 320 40.83 -4.51 0.22
C GLY A 320 39.59 -5.24 -0.34
N PRO A 321 39.81 -6.27 -1.15
CA PRO A 321 38.75 -7.07 -1.73
C PRO A 321 38.21 -8.02 -0.67
N ALA A 322 37.11 -7.67 -0.05
CA ALA A 322 36.30 -8.59 0.72
C ALA A 322 35.08 -9.04 -0.08
N TRP A 323 35.30 -9.37 -1.35
CA TRP A 323 34.36 -10.13 -2.16
C TRP A 323 34.99 -11.47 -2.55
N THR A 324 35.26 -12.31 -1.57
CA THR A 324 35.48 -13.73 -1.82
C THR A 324 34.27 -14.50 -1.38
N GLY A 325 33.51 -14.97 -2.35
CA GLY A 325 32.73 -16.22 -2.38
C GLY A 325 32.04 -16.65 -1.09
N ARG A 326 30.92 -16.02 -0.72
CA ARG A 326 29.84 -16.73 -0.03
C ARG A 326 28.56 -16.54 -0.82
N ALA A 327 28.08 -17.67 -1.32
CA ALA A 327 26.75 -17.76 -1.91
C ALA A 327 25.73 -17.16 -0.93
N TRP A 328 24.99 -16.19 -1.39
CA TRP A 328 23.84 -15.65 -0.70
C TRP A 328 22.76 -16.72 -0.66
N THR A 329 22.59 -17.37 0.48
CA THR A 329 21.36 -18.11 0.76
C THR A 329 20.32 -17.11 1.20
N PRO A 330 19.19 -17.00 0.50
CA PRO A 330 18.11 -16.15 0.96
C PRO A 330 17.57 -16.72 2.27
N ALA A 331 17.50 -15.88 3.31
CA ALA A 331 16.79 -16.21 4.52
C ALA A 331 15.31 -16.52 4.18
N PRO A 332 14.68 -17.51 4.83
CA PRO A 332 13.32 -17.92 4.51
C PRO A 332 12.34 -16.89 5.08
N TRP A 333 11.81 -16.05 4.22
CA TRP A 333 10.60 -15.28 4.47
C TRP A 333 9.43 -16.11 3.95
N ALA A 334 9.14 -17.20 4.65
CA ALA A 334 7.92 -17.99 4.48
C ALA A 334 7.25 -18.06 5.86
N ALA A 335 6.09 -17.42 5.97
CA ALA A 335 4.83 -17.76 6.60
C ALA A 335 4.06 -16.48 6.93
#